data_eee01d9d7a5637c441672421f60e61c3
#
_entry.id   eee01d9d7a5637c441672421f60e61c3
#
_cell.length_a   1.000
_cell.length_b   1.000
_cell.length_c   1.000
_cell.angle_alpha   90.00
_cell.angle_beta   90.00
_cell.angle_gamma   90.00
#
_symmetry.space_group_name_H-M   'P 1'
#
loop_
_entity.id
_entity.type
_entity.pdbx_description
1 polymer ?
#
loop_
_entity_poly.entity_id
_entity_poly.type
_entity_poly.pdbx_seq_one_letter_code
_entity_poly.pdbx_strand_id
1 'polypeptide(L)'
;MRLLRVLAIATGFAALAAQPSAAQDGRQFKDAWFWGVKGGGLVYASASTTAAAAPLVGAEWLITRTRGGLYVAYDQAFLTTNGAFVDRDPDSLFFRDVRLTNLRRVTISAMVFPMQSNRMHPYAGLGMAFSQIAGARLLTGPTTGPRYAVALDSIQARKAGFSPILLAGTQLRLRPVSVFGQVTASPTQQAFFLSNSGSSRAWNMSLEFGARYNVGSSIERAR
;
A
#
# COMPACT_ATOMS: atom_id res chain seq x y z
N MET A 1 13.10 14.42 23.73
CA MET A 1 13.43 15.13 22.48
C MET A 1 12.89 14.48 21.18
N ARG A 2 12.43 13.22 21.15
CA ARG A 2 11.89 12.58 19.91
C ARG A 2 10.42 12.92 19.62
N LEU A 3 9.60 13.19 20.64
CA LEU A 3 8.19 13.56 20.49
C LEU A 3 7.96 14.94 19.86
N LEU A 4 8.84 15.91 20.12
CA LEU A 4 8.74 17.26 19.53
C LEU A 4 8.98 17.29 18.01
N ARG A 5 9.75 16.35 17.46
CA ARG A 5 10.03 16.29 16.01
C ARG A 5 8.84 15.72 15.21
N VAL A 6 8.07 14.85 15.80
CA VAL A 6 6.87 14.29 15.16
C VAL A 6 5.74 15.34 15.11
N LEU A 7 5.64 16.17 16.16
CA LEU A 7 4.65 17.24 16.21
C LEU A 7 4.93 18.36 15.17
N ALA A 8 6.21 18.65 14.91
CA ALA A 8 6.60 19.69 13.94
C ALA A 8 6.33 19.28 12.48
N ILE A 9 6.34 17.99 12.17
CA ILE A 9 6.01 17.48 10.83
C ILE A 9 4.49 17.52 10.61
N ALA A 10 3.71 17.22 11.64
CA ALA A 10 2.24 17.27 11.55
C ALA A 10 1.71 18.71 11.39
N THR A 11 2.35 19.70 12.04
CA THR A 11 1.98 21.13 11.89
C THR A 11 2.38 21.71 10.54
N GLY A 12 3.45 21.22 9.92
CA GLY A 12 3.87 21.67 8.58
C GLY A 12 2.88 21.28 7.47
N PHE A 13 2.23 20.12 7.60
CA PHE A 13 1.20 19.69 6.64
C PHE A 13 -0.12 20.46 6.79
N ALA A 14 -0.47 20.90 7.98
CA ALA A 14 -1.66 21.69 8.23
C ALA A 14 -1.56 23.13 7.65
N ALA A 15 -0.37 23.70 7.59
CA ALA A 15 -0.15 25.04 7.07
C ALA A 15 -0.22 25.13 5.52
N LEU A 16 0.08 24.04 4.81
CA LEU A 16 -0.06 23.98 3.34
C LEU A 16 -1.53 23.83 2.88
N ALA A 17 -2.42 23.42 3.77
CA ALA A 17 -3.85 23.29 3.47
C ALA A 17 -4.65 24.60 3.61
N ALA A 18 -4.04 25.67 4.10
CA ALA A 18 -4.72 26.92 4.47
C ALA A 18 -4.63 28.02 3.42
N GLN A 19 -4.36 27.72 2.16
CA GLN A 19 -4.57 28.72 1.10
C GLN A 19 -6.07 28.76 0.75
N PRO A 20 -6.75 29.88 0.98
CA PRO A 20 -8.11 30.05 0.50
C PRO A 20 -8.05 30.16 -1.03
N SER A 21 -8.26 29.02 -1.71
CA SER A 21 -8.52 29.03 -3.14
C SER A 21 -9.84 29.77 -3.35
N ALA A 22 -9.72 31.02 -3.76
CA ALA A 22 -10.86 31.87 -4.13
C ALA A 22 -11.78 31.05 -5.06
N ALA A 23 -13.01 30.84 -4.58
CA ALA A 23 -14.23 30.63 -5.35
C ALA A 23 -14.19 29.64 -6.52
N GLN A 24 -13.66 28.46 -6.33
CA GLN A 24 -14.06 27.33 -7.13
C GLN A 24 -15.00 26.45 -6.31
N ASP A 25 -16.16 26.15 -6.90
CA ASP A 25 -17.17 25.30 -6.32
C ASP A 25 -16.58 23.89 -6.09
N GLY A 26 -15.70 23.77 -5.09
CA GLY A 26 -15.03 22.55 -4.62
C GLY A 26 -16.01 21.46 -4.18
N ARG A 27 -17.22 21.57 -4.66
CA ARG A 27 -18.40 20.80 -4.30
C ARG A 27 -18.71 19.69 -5.26
N GLN A 28 -18.01 19.59 -6.38
CA GLN A 28 -18.27 18.52 -7.34
C GLN A 28 -17.32 17.36 -7.09
N PHE A 29 -17.87 16.15 -7.07
CA PHE A 29 -17.07 14.92 -7.05
C PHE A 29 -16.43 14.66 -8.42
N LYS A 30 -17.11 15.05 -9.47
CA LYS A 30 -16.67 14.94 -10.85
C LYS A 30 -15.53 15.91 -11.13
N ASP A 31 -14.51 15.45 -11.82
CA ASP A 31 -13.37 16.23 -12.26
C ASP A 31 -12.64 16.92 -11.09
N ALA A 32 -12.40 16.18 -10.01
CA ALA A 32 -11.81 16.68 -8.79
C ALA A 32 -10.53 15.93 -8.40
N TRP A 33 -9.68 16.62 -7.66
CA TRP A 33 -8.47 16.08 -7.06
C TRP A 33 -8.66 15.94 -5.55
N PHE A 34 -8.27 14.78 -5.05
CA PHE A 34 -8.32 14.48 -3.63
C PHE A 34 -6.95 14.04 -3.14
N TRP A 35 -6.53 14.57 -2.02
CA TRP A 35 -5.45 14.07 -1.21
C TRP A 35 -6.02 13.44 0.04
N GLY A 36 -5.50 12.29 0.42
CA GLY A 36 -6.01 11.57 1.57
C GLY A 36 -4.92 10.92 2.39
N VAL A 37 -5.31 10.60 3.61
CA VAL A 37 -4.55 9.77 4.53
C VAL A 37 -5.42 8.62 4.96
N LYS A 38 -4.80 7.48 5.21
CA LYS A 38 -5.49 6.27 5.59
C LYS A 38 -4.74 5.47 6.64
N GLY A 39 -5.47 4.67 7.37
CA GLY A 39 -4.96 3.68 8.30
C GLY A 39 -5.80 2.44 8.26
N GLY A 40 -5.29 1.34 8.78
CA GLY A 40 -6.02 0.09 8.77
C GLY A 40 -5.17 -1.10 9.17
N GLY A 41 -5.58 -2.27 8.71
CA GLY A 41 -4.88 -3.53 8.93
C GLY A 41 -4.60 -4.27 7.63
N LEU A 42 -3.43 -4.85 7.54
CA LEU A 42 -3.01 -5.76 6.48
C LEU A 42 -2.93 -7.17 7.04
N VAL A 43 -3.57 -8.10 6.38
CA VAL A 43 -3.34 -9.54 6.58
C VAL A 43 -2.44 -10.02 5.45
N TYR A 44 -1.30 -10.53 5.83
CA TYR A 44 -0.30 -11.06 4.94
C TYR A 44 -0.16 -12.57 5.15
N ALA A 45 -0.30 -13.33 4.10
CA ALA A 45 -0.06 -14.77 4.12
C ALA A 45 0.63 -15.20 2.84
N SER A 46 1.66 -16.02 2.94
CA SER A 46 2.29 -16.69 1.82
C SER A 46 2.55 -18.15 2.13
N ALA A 47 2.88 -18.94 1.13
CA ALA A 47 3.17 -20.35 1.30
C ALA A 47 4.38 -20.62 2.22
N SER A 48 5.28 -19.65 2.32
CA SER A 48 6.53 -19.76 3.09
C SER A 48 6.56 -18.91 4.36
N THR A 49 5.48 -18.20 4.66
CA THR A 49 5.38 -17.37 5.85
C THR A 49 4.14 -17.70 6.66
N THR A 50 4.26 -17.58 7.97
CA THR A 50 3.09 -17.61 8.85
C THR A 50 2.20 -16.42 8.53
N ALA A 51 0.87 -16.64 8.50
CA ALA A 51 -0.08 -15.54 8.35
C ALA A 51 0.16 -14.50 9.45
N ALA A 52 0.33 -13.25 9.04
CA ALA A 52 0.60 -12.16 9.95
C ALA A 52 -0.38 -11.02 9.70
N ALA A 53 -0.92 -10.46 10.77
CA ALA A 53 -1.70 -9.24 10.73
C ALA A 53 -0.82 -8.07 11.19
N ALA A 54 -0.90 -6.94 10.49
CA ALA A 54 -0.07 -5.79 10.78
C ALA A 54 -0.86 -4.49 10.60
N PRO A 55 -0.64 -3.48 11.44
CA PRO A 55 -1.17 -2.16 11.21
C PRO A 55 -0.55 -1.54 9.96
N LEU A 56 -1.36 -0.77 9.25
CA LEU A 56 -1.01 -0.10 8.01
C LEU A 56 -1.38 1.37 8.11
N VAL A 57 -0.48 2.23 7.61
CA VAL A 57 -0.76 3.65 7.39
C VAL A 57 -0.35 4.02 5.97
N GLY A 58 -1.01 5.03 5.42
CA GLY A 58 -0.71 5.43 4.05
C GLY A 58 -1.22 6.82 3.71
N ALA A 59 -0.75 7.30 2.56
CA ALA A 59 -1.23 8.49 1.91
C ALA A 59 -1.71 8.12 0.50
N GLU A 60 -2.67 8.88 -0.01
CA GLU A 60 -3.27 8.58 -1.29
C GLU A 60 -3.62 9.82 -2.07
N TRP A 61 -3.71 9.65 -3.36
CA TRP A 61 -4.10 10.66 -4.31
C TRP A 61 -5.13 10.07 -5.28
N LEU A 62 -6.26 10.74 -5.41
CA LEU A 62 -7.35 10.33 -6.28
C LEU A 62 -7.74 11.46 -7.21
N ILE A 63 -7.70 11.18 -8.50
CA ILE A 63 -8.25 12.07 -9.54
C ILE A 63 -9.53 11.44 -10.04
N THR A 64 -10.63 12.16 -9.97
CA THR A 64 -11.91 11.68 -10.45
C THR A 64 -12.27 12.31 -11.80
N ARG A 65 -12.95 11.53 -12.60
CA ARG A 65 -13.66 11.92 -13.83
C ARG A 65 -15.13 11.56 -13.70
N THR A 66 -15.89 11.64 -14.76
CA THR A 66 -17.36 11.45 -14.75
C THR A 66 -17.80 10.19 -13.99
N ARG A 67 -17.26 9.03 -14.31
CA ARG A 67 -17.55 7.74 -13.63
C ARG A 67 -16.29 6.93 -13.34
N GLY A 68 -15.14 7.48 -13.65
CA GLY A 68 -13.86 6.82 -13.43
C GLY A 68 -12.92 7.68 -12.60
N GLY A 69 -11.78 7.13 -12.26
CA GLY A 69 -10.71 7.85 -11.56
C GLY A 69 -9.39 7.13 -11.66
N LEU A 70 -8.32 7.88 -11.42
CA LEU A 70 -6.98 7.37 -11.22
C LEU A 70 -6.66 7.46 -9.73
N TYR A 71 -6.26 6.36 -9.16
CA TYR A 71 -5.88 6.23 -7.76
C TYR A 71 -4.40 5.89 -7.65
N VAL A 72 -3.68 6.65 -6.84
CA VAL A 72 -2.30 6.40 -6.47
C VAL A 72 -2.19 6.41 -4.96
N ALA A 73 -1.52 5.43 -4.38
CA ALA A 73 -1.33 5.37 -2.93
C ALA A 73 0.06 4.86 -2.57
N TYR A 74 0.54 5.32 -1.43
CA TYR A 74 1.70 4.78 -0.74
C TYR A 74 1.29 4.27 0.62
N ASP A 75 1.63 3.02 0.92
CA ASP A 75 1.30 2.34 2.17
C ASP A 75 2.56 1.85 2.86
N GLN A 76 2.56 1.95 4.18
CA GLN A 76 3.56 1.35 5.06
C GLN A 76 2.84 0.43 6.04
N ALA A 77 3.05 -0.87 5.94
CA ALA A 77 2.60 -1.84 6.94
C ALA A 77 3.75 -2.18 7.89
N PHE A 78 3.46 -2.16 9.19
CA PHE A 78 4.42 -2.47 10.24
C PHE A 78 4.39 -3.96 10.56
N LEU A 79 4.84 -4.74 9.59
CA LEU A 79 4.86 -6.19 9.60
C LEU A 79 6.11 -6.71 10.28
N THR A 80 5.97 -7.78 11.06
CA THR A 80 7.08 -8.64 11.47
C THR A 80 6.63 -10.08 11.32
N THR A 81 7.28 -10.82 10.42
CA THR A 81 6.95 -12.22 10.16
C THR A 81 8.21 -13.01 9.88
N ASN A 82 8.17 -14.31 10.16
CA ASN A 82 9.24 -15.22 9.81
C ASN A 82 8.84 -15.98 8.55
N GLY A 83 9.82 -16.17 7.67
CA GLY A 83 9.70 -16.97 6.48
C GLY A 83 10.90 -17.88 6.34
N ALA A 84 10.81 -18.85 5.46
CA ALA A 84 11.91 -19.75 5.14
C ALA A 84 12.18 -19.73 3.64
N PHE A 85 13.42 -19.90 3.25
CA PHE A 85 13.80 -20.09 1.86
C PHE A 85 14.83 -21.20 1.72
N VAL A 86 14.88 -21.79 0.54
CA VAL A 86 15.89 -22.77 0.20
C VAL A 86 17.13 -22.04 -0.30
N ASP A 87 18.22 -22.17 0.43
CA ASP A 87 19.53 -21.75 -0.02
C ASP A 87 20.07 -22.81 -0.98
N ARG A 88 20.28 -22.43 -2.22
CA ARG A 88 20.88 -23.30 -3.24
C ARG A 88 22.39 -23.31 -3.07
N ASP A 89 22.85 -24.06 -2.10
CA ASP A 89 24.27 -24.43 -2.03
C ASP A 89 24.50 -25.59 -3.00
N PRO A 90 25.59 -25.59 -3.82
CA PRO A 90 25.95 -26.71 -4.67
C PRO A 90 26.07 -28.03 -3.95
N ASP A 91 26.48 -28.01 -2.69
CA ASP A 91 26.76 -29.21 -1.89
C ASP A 91 25.61 -29.65 -0.98
N SER A 92 24.59 -28.80 -0.78
CA SER A 92 23.45 -29.14 0.08
C SER A 92 22.31 -28.11 -0.02
N LEU A 93 21.08 -28.63 0.04
CA LEU A 93 19.88 -27.82 0.15
C LEU A 93 19.62 -27.48 1.62
N PHE A 94 19.88 -26.27 2.04
CA PHE A 94 19.54 -25.82 3.39
C PHE A 94 18.32 -24.93 3.39
N PHE A 95 17.41 -25.20 4.33
CA PHE A 95 16.36 -24.23 4.66
C PHE A 95 16.95 -23.19 5.61
N ARG A 96 16.80 -21.93 5.23
CA ARG A 96 17.18 -20.81 6.08
C ARG A 96 15.94 -20.03 6.50
N ASP A 97 15.86 -19.75 7.78
CA ASP A 97 14.85 -18.87 8.31
C ASP A 97 15.25 -17.42 8.15
N VAL A 98 14.30 -16.61 7.76
CA VAL A 98 14.46 -15.17 7.57
C VAL A 98 13.37 -14.42 8.32
N ARG A 99 13.73 -13.38 9.05
CA ARG A 99 12.79 -12.43 9.62
C ARG A 99 12.60 -11.27 8.66
N LEU A 100 11.35 -11.03 8.33
CA LEU A 100 10.92 -9.97 7.43
C LEU A 100 10.25 -8.89 8.25
N THR A 101 10.61 -7.63 7.98
CA THR A 101 10.06 -6.49 8.70
C THR A 101 9.62 -5.42 7.73
N ASN A 102 8.46 -4.85 8.01
CA ASN A 102 7.86 -3.73 7.31
C ASN A 102 7.66 -3.98 5.80
N LEU A 103 6.46 -3.75 5.35
CA LEU A 103 6.08 -3.81 3.94
C LEU A 103 5.76 -2.39 3.47
N ARG A 104 6.38 -1.96 2.38
CA ARG A 104 6.04 -0.73 1.66
C ARG A 104 5.34 -1.11 0.37
N ARG A 105 4.29 -0.38 0.03
CA ARG A 105 3.51 -0.64 -1.17
C ARG A 105 3.16 0.67 -1.86
N VAL A 106 3.46 0.75 -3.15
CA VAL A 106 2.95 1.80 -4.04
C VAL A 106 1.88 1.17 -4.92
N THR A 107 0.70 1.75 -4.95
CA THR A 107 -0.44 1.27 -5.73
C THR A 107 -0.82 2.31 -6.78
N ILE A 108 -1.04 1.86 -8.01
CA ILE A 108 -1.65 2.66 -9.08
C ILE A 108 -2.81 1.85 -9.62
N SER A 109 -4.02 2.42 -9.62
CA SER A 109 -5.21 1.73 -10.10
C SER A 109 -6.19 2.65 -10.80
N ALA A 110 -6.89 2.09 -11.78
CA ALA A 110 -8.08 2.68 -12.36
C ALA A 110 -9.28 2.33 -11.48
N MET A 111 -10.11 3.32 -11.18
CA MET A 111 -11.31 3.17 -10.37
C MET A 111 -12.55 3.48 -11.19
N VAL A 112 -13.64 2.82 -10.86
CA VAL A 112 -14.98 3.11 -11.38
C VAL A 112 -15.93 3.41 -10.23
N PHE A 113 -16.80 4.38 -10.45
CA PHE A 113 -17.85 4.81 -9.52
C PHE A 113 -19.21 4.48 -10.15
N PRO A 114 -19.72 3.25 -9.93
CA PRO A 114 -20.93 2.78 -10.62
C PRO A 114 -22.17 3.59 -10.23
N MET A 115 -22.20 4.08 -9.00
CA MET A 115 -23.31 4.88 -8.49
C MET A 115 -22.78 6.20 -7.94
N GLN A 116 -23.44 7.29 -8.29
CA GLN A 116 -23.11 8.63 -7.79
C GLN A 116 -24.36 9.21 -7.12
N SER A 117 -24.40 9.11 -5.82
CA SER A 117 -25.37 9.84 -5.02
C SER A 117 -24.75 11.14 -4.52
N ASN A 118 -25.56 12.06 -3.98
CA ASN A 118 -25.06 13.32 -3.46
C ASN A 118 -24.07 13.18 -2.30
N ARG A 119 -24.10 12.05 -1.59
CA ARG A 119 -23.26 11.83 -0.39
C ARG A 119 -22.41 10.59 -0.46
N MET A 120 -22.88 9.53 -1.09
CA MET A 120 -22.23 8.21 -1.05
C MET A 120 -21.79 7.79 -2.45
N HIS A 121 -20.51 7.41 -2.57
CA HIS A 121 -19.89 7.02 -3.82
C HIS A 121 -19.20 5.66 -3.62
N PRO A 122 -19.92 4.55 -3.86
CA PRO A 122 -19.27 3.25 -3.92
C PRO A 122 -18.34 3.19 -5.12
N TYR A 123 -17.25 2.44 -4.98
CA TYR A 123 -16.25 2.30 -6.02
C TYR A 123 -15.62 0.91 -6.02
N ALA A 124 -15.12 0.55 -7.18
CA ALA A 124 -14.23 -0.59 -7.36
C ALA A 124 -13.07 -0.18 -8.25
N GLY A 125 -11.94 -0.86 -8.14
CA GLY A 125 -10.76 -0.56 -8.94
C GLY A 125 -9.89 -1.78 -9.16
N LEU A 126 -9.15 -1.70 -10.26
CA LEU A 126 -8.14 -2.68 -10.66
C LEU A 126 -6.86 -1.94 -11.00
N GLY A 127 -5.74 -2.47 -10.58
CA GLY A 127 -4.44 -1.84 -10.82
C GLY A 127 -3.26 -2.76 -10.55
N MET A 128 -2.12 -2.11 -10.36
CA MET A 128 -0.86 -2.76 -10.02
C MET A 128 -0.33 -2.18 -8.70
N ALA A 129 0.26 -3.04 -7.91
CA ALA A 129 0.97 -2.68 -6.71
C ALA A 129 2.44 -3.10 -6.83
N PHE A 130 3.34 -2.17 -6.58
CA PHE A 130 4.74 -2.45 -6.33
C PHE A 130 4.92 -2.57 -4.82
N SER A 131 5.34 -3.74 -4.35
CA SER A 131 5.54 -4.02 -2.93
C SER A 131 6.99 -4.33 -2.65
N GLN A 132 7.49 -3.83 -1.52
CA GLN A 132 8.87 -4.02 -1.09
C GLN A 132 8.93 -4.31 0.41
N ILE A 133 9.65 -5.36 0.79
CA ILE A 133 10.02 -5.61 2.19
C ILE A 133 11.18 -4.67 2.56
N ALA A 134 10.98 -3.88 3.60
CA ALA A 134 11.98 -2.88 4.01
C ALA A 134 13.17 -3.53 4.72
N GLY A 135 12.93 -4.57 5.53
CA GLY A 135 13.99 -5.27 6.24
C GLY A 135 13.87 -6.78 6.12
N ALA A 136 14.99 -7.46 5.89
CA ALA A 136 15.09 -8.90 5.93
C ALA A 136 16.39 -9.29 6.64
N ARG A 137 16.29 -10.18 7.63
CA ARG A 137 17.42 -10.65 8.42
C ARG A 137 17.41 -12.17 8.50
N LEU A 138 18.55 -12.79 8.19
CA LEU A 138 18.75 -14.22 8.38
C LEU A 138 18.72 -14.57 9.87
N LEU A 139 18.02 -15.63 10.22
CA LEU A 139 17.92 -16.16 11.58
C LEU A 139 18.79 -17.41 11.77
N THR A 140 19.01 -18.17 10.69
CA THR A 140 19.75 -19.44 10.74
C THR A 140 20.92 -19.43 9.76
N GLY A 141 21.95 -20.19 10.06
CA GLY A 141 23.15 -20.37 9.24
C GLY A 141 24.28 -19.37 9.52
N PRO A 142 25.37 -19.45 8.75
CA PRO A 142 26.53 -18.56 8.91
C PRO A 142 26.13 -17.10 8.72
N THR A 143 26.71 -16.23 9.54
CA THR A 143 26.49 -14.77 9.51
C THR A 143 27.62 -14.02 8.79
N THR A 144 28.61 -14.75 8.30
CA THR A 144 29.79 -14.21 7.59
C THR A 144 30.24 -15.17 6.51
N GLY A 145 31.06 -14.66 5.58
CA GLY A 145 31.66 -15.45 4.51
C GLY A 145 30.85 -15.50 3.21
N PRO A 146 31.37 -16.19 2.18
CA PRO A 146 30.77 -16.22 0.84
C PRO A 146 29.33 -16.73 0.81
N ARG A 147 29.01 -17.75 1.60
CA ARG A 147 27.66 -18.32 1.71
C ARG A 147 26.64 -17.32 2.24
N TYR A 148 27.05 -16.51 3.20
CA TYR A 148 26.20 -15.44 3.74
C TYR A 148 25.92 -14.38 2.67
N ALA A 149 26.92 -13.99 1.87
CA ALA A 149 26.77 -13.05 0.79
C ALA A 149 25.76 -13.55 -0.28
N VAL A 150 25.87 -14.80 -0.72
CA VAL A 150 24.94 -15.43 -1.68
C VAL A 150 23.52 -15.46 -1.13
N ALA A 151 23.34 -15.78 0.15
CA ALA A 151 22.04 -15.79 0.79
C ALA A 151 21.42 -14.36 0.84
N LEU A 152 22.23 -13.36 1.16
CA LEU A 152 21.79 -11.96 1.15
C LEU A 152 21.38 -11.50 -0.25
N ASP A 153 22.16 -11.82 -1.28
CA ASP A 153 21.84 -11.49 -2.67
C ASP A 153 20.53 -12.14 -3.09
N SER A 154 20.30 -13.40 -2.72
CA SER A 154 19.04 -14.11 -2.96
C SER A 154 17.84 -13.43 -2.30
N ILE A 155 18.00 -12.90 -1.09
CA ILE A 155 16.98 -12.13 -0.37
C ILE A 155 16.75 -10.79 -1.08
N GLN A 156 17.83 -10.07 -1.42
CA GLN A 156 17.73 -8.76 -2.09
C GLN A 156 16.99 -8.86 -3.42
N ALA A 157 17.27 -9.90 -4.21
CA ALA A 157 16.63 -10.12 -5.49
C ALA A 157 15.11 -10.39 -5.39
N ARG A 158 14.64 -10.84 -4.21
CA ARG A 158 13.24 -11.29 -4.03
C ARG A 158 12.43 -10.43 -3.06
N LYS A 159 12.99 -9.40 -2.48
CA LYS A 159 12.30 -8.55 -1.50
C LYS A 159 11.34 -7.53 -2.10
N ALA A 160 11.32 -7.39 -3.42
CA ALA A 160 10.44 -6.47 -4.13
C ALA A 160 9.75 -7.18 -5.30
N GLY A 161 8.54 -6.75 -5.61
CA GLY A 161 7.79 -7.32 -6.72
C GLY A 161 6.55 -6.51 -7.08
N PHE A 162 6.04 -6.79 -8.28
CA PHE A 162 4.77 -6.26 -8.78
C PHE A 162 3.69 -7.31 -8.63
N SER A 163 2.49 -6.87 -8.31
CA SER A 163 1.32 -7.74 -8.27
C SER A 163 0.08 -6.96 -8.71
N PRO A 164 -0.89 -7.63 -9.35
CA PRO A 164 -2.19 -7.02 -9.58
C PRO A 164 -2.86 -6.75 -8.23
N ILE A 165 -3.66 -5.69 -8.18
CA ILE A 165 -4.43 -5.34 -6.99
C ILE A 165 -5.87 -5.04 -7.38
N LEU A 166 -6.79 -5.59 -6.60
CA LEU A 166 -8.20 -5.27 -6.62
C LEU A 166 -8.53 -4.42 -5.41
N LEU A 167 -9.37 -3.44 -5.59
CA LEU A 167 -9.88 -2.63 -4.49
C LEU A 167 -11.37 -2.41 -4.64
N ALA A 168 -12.07 -2.35 -3.52
CA ALA A 168 -13.48 -2.00 -3.46
C ALA A 168 -13.76 -1.24 -2.17
N GLY A 169 -14.65 -0.27 -2.24
CA GLY A 169 -14.96 0.55 -1.08
C GLY A 169 -16.10 1.52 -1.30
N THR A 170 -16.30 2.35 -0.32
CA THR A 170 -17.26 3.44 -0.39
C THR A 170 -16.70 4.70 0.22
N GLN A 171 -17.06 5.83 -0.36
CA GLN A 171 -16.69 7.16 0.11
C GLN A 171 -17.95 7.93 0.49
N LEU A 172 -17.96 8.50 1.69
CA LEU A 172 -19.00 9.38 2.18
C LEU A 172 -18.48 10.82 2.17
N ARG A 173 -19.20 11.68 1.48
CA ARG A 173 -18.82 13.09 1.29
C ARG A 173 -19.41 13.96 2.37
N LEU A 174 -18.56 14.70 3.08
CA LEU A 174 -18.91 15.60 4.20
C LEU A 174 -18.55 17.07 3.93
N ARG A 175 -18.07 17.39 2.72
CA ARG A 175 -17.68 18.74 2.21
C ARG A 175 -16.84 19.59 3.17
N PRO A 176 -15.60 19.94 2.87
CA PRO A 176 -14.78 19.57 1.70
C PRO A 176 -14.08 18.21 1.88
N VAL A 177 -14.27 17.58 3.04
CA VAL A 177 -13.68 16.28 3.40
C VAL A 177 -14.61 15.16 2.99
N SER A 178 -14.04 14.05 2.61
CA SER A 178 -14.74 12.77 2.45
C SER A 178 -14.08 11.73 3.33
N VAL A 179 -14.86 10.90 3.99
CA VAL A 179 -14.37 9.72 4.69
C VAL A 179 -14.63 8.49 3.84
N PHE A 180 -13.76 7.50 3.92
CA PHE A 180 -13.92 6.28 3.12
C PHE A 180 -13.51 5.04 3.90
N GLY A 181 -14.06 3.91 3.46
CA GLY A 181 -13.61 2.59 3.84
C GLY A 181 -13.41 1.74 2.60
N GLN A 182 -12.31 0.98 2.55
CA GLN A 182 -11.99 0.12 1.42
C GLN A 182 -11.33 -1.18 1.85
N VAL A 183 -11.54 -2.19 1.02
CA VAL A 183 -10.81 -3.46 1.08
C VAL A 183 -9.93 -3.54 -0.14
N THR A 184 -8.69 -3.98 0.03
CA THR A 184 -7.81 -4.32 -1.08
C THR A 184 -7.46 -5.80 -1.03
N ALA A 185 -7.27 -6.39 -2.18
CA ALA A 185 -6.82 -7.78 -2.31
C ALA A 185 -5.79 -7.87 -3.44
N SER A 186 -4.69 -8.54 -3.16
CA SER A 186 -3.60 -8.73 -4.12
C SER A 186 -3.08 -10.16 -4.02
N PRO A 187 -3.03 -10.91 -5.13
CA PRO A 187 -2.39 -12.22 -5.13
C PRO A 187 -0.89 -12.05 -4.86
N THR A 188 -0.36 -12.84 -3.96
CA THR A 188 1.09 -12.91 -3.71
C THR A 188 1.71 -13.80 -4.77
N GLN A 189 2.58 -13.25 -5.59
CA GLN A 189 3.38 -14.05 -6.51
C GLN A 189 4.54 -14.68 -5.74
N GLN A 190 4.87 -15.92 -6.08
CA GLN A 190 5.95 -16.70 -5.45
C GLN A 190 7.33 -16.01 -5.48
N ALA A 191 7.56 -15.15 -6.47
CA ALA A 191 8.82 -14.42 -6.60
C ALA A 191 9.05 -13.38 -5.50
N PHE A 192 7.97 -12.89 -4.88
CA PHE A 192 8.06 -11.85 -3.85
C PHE A 192 8.49 -12.42 -2.49
N PHE A 193 8.18 -13.67 -2.23
CA PHE A 193 8.63 -14.39 -1.02
C PHE A 193 9.20 -15.73 -1.42
N LEU A 194 10.40 -15.89 -1.19
CA LEU A 194 11.33 -17.01 -1.03
C LEU A 194 10.69 -18.42 -0.91
N SER A 195 9.62 -18.67 -1.64
CA SER A 195 8.96 -19.98 -1.62
C SER A 195 9.41 -20.82 -2.80
N ASN A 196 9.91 -22.00 -2.51
CA ASN A 196 10.33 -22.97 -3.51
C ASN A 196 9.30 -24.06 -3.76
N SER A 197 8.18 -24.05 -3.07
CA SER A 197 7.17 -25.10 -3.19
C SER A 197 5.94 -24.57 -3.91
N GLY A 198 5.69 -25.20 -5.05
CA GLY A 198 4.63 -24.93 -5.97
C GLY A 198 3.26 -24.58 -5.44
N SER A 199 2.50 -23.99 -6.31
CA SER A 199 1.03 -23.95 -6.41
C SER A 199 0.19 -23.23 -5.34
N SER A 200 0.66 -22.85 -4.19
CA SER A 200 -0.18 -22.12 -3.23
C SER A 200 -0.18 -20.62 -3.51
N ARG A 201 -1.25 -20.17 -4.13
CA ARG A 201 -1.54 -18.73 -4.29
C ARG A 201 -1.94 -18.17 -2.93
N ALA A 202 -1.11 -17.32 -2.35
CA ALA A 202 -1.48 -16.54 -1.18
C ALA A 202 -2.06 -15.19 -1.61
N TRP A 203 -2.89 -14.62 -0.76
CA TRP A 203 -3.50 -13.32 -0.97
C TRP A 203 -3.11 -12.38 0.17
N ASN A 204 -2.73 -11.17 -0.19
CA ASN A 204 -2.64 -10.08 0.76
C ASN A 204 -3.95 -9.32 0.74
N MET A 205 -4.54 -9.16 1.89
CA MET A 205 -5.77 -8.40 2.04
C MET A 205 -5.56 -7.27 3.03
N SER A 206 -6.10 -6.10 2.74
CA SER A 206 -6.13 -5.00 3.71
C SER A 206 -7.53 -4.41 3.85
N LEU A 207 -7.86 -4.01 5.07
CA LEU A 207 -9.02 -3.21 5.39
C LEU A 207 -8.51 -1.84 5.80
N GLU A 208 -8.94 -0.81 5.09
CA GLU A 208 -8.42 0.54 5.20
C GLU A 208 -9.55 1.55 5.37
N PHE A 209 -9.33 2.53 6.24
CA PHE A 209 -10.22 3.66 6.48
C PHE A 209 -9.42 4.94 6.39
N GLY A 210 -10.04 6.00 5.94
CA GLY A 210 -9.33 7.25 5.80
C GLY A 210 -10.21 8.44 5.51
N ALA A 211 -9.54 9.57 5.32
CA ALA A 211 -10.16 10.81 4.94
C ALA A 211 -9.46 11.40 3.72
N ARG A 212 -10.24 11.97 2.81
CA ARG A 212 -9.81 12.66 1.59
C ARG A 212 -10.23 14.10 1.64
N TYR A 213 -9.32 15.00 1.33
CA TYR A 213 -9.60 16.40 1.17
C TYR A 213 -9.68 16.75 -0.32
N ASN A 214 -10.73 17.43 -0.74
CA ASN A 214 -10.88 17.90 -2.12
C ASN A 214 -10.04 19.16 -2.31
N VAL A 215 -9.00 19.06 -3.12
CA VAL A 215 -8.04 20.15 -3.39
C VAL A 215 -8.57 21.11 -4.47
N GLY A 216 -9.46 20.64 -5.34
CA GLY A 216 -10.00 21.46 -6.41
C GLY A 216 -10.35 20.67 -7.67
N SER A 217 -10.58 21.40 -8.75
CA SER A 217 -10.89 20.82 -10.06
C SER A 217 -9.65 20.21 -10.70
N SER A 218 -9.81 19.05 -11.34
CA SER A 218 -8.77 18.40 -12.14
C SER A 218 -8.72 18.91 -13.60
N ILE A 219 -9.60 19.82 -13.97
CA ILE A 219 -9.67 20.43 -15.32
C ILE A 219 -9.67 21.93 -15.14
N GLU A 220 -8.69 22.61 -15.75
CA GLU A 220 -8.79 24.04 -15.99
C GLU A 220 -9.91 24.27 -17.01
N ARG A 221 -10.98 24.92 -16.59
CA ARG A 221 -11.97 25.45 -17.53
C ARG A 221 -11.35 26.68 -18.16
N ALA A 222 -11.00 26.59 -19.44
CA ALA A 222 -10.71 27.78 -20.21
C ALA A 222 -11.89 28.75 -20.05
N ARG A 223 -11.62 29.96 -19.56
CA ARG A 223 -12.56 31.05 -19.45
C ARG A 223 -12.75 31.70 -20.80
#